data_6e8a4b96a6fccfb1005abec81e1de05a
#
_entry.id   6e8a4b96a6fccfb1005abec81e1de05a
#
_cell.length_a   1.000
_cell.length_b   1.000
_cell.length_c   1.000
_cell.angle_alpha   90.00
_cell.angle_beta   90.00
_cell.angle_gamma   90.00
#
_symmetry.space_group_name_H-M   'P 1'
#
loop_
_entity.id
_entity.type
_entity.pdbx_description
1 polymer ?
#
loop_
_entity_poly.entity_id
_entity_poly.type
_entity_poly.pdbx_seq_one_letter_code
_entity_poly.pdbx_strand_id
1 'polypeptide(L)'
;SIIIKKIDLPYVTFEVTCSKGTYIRSLCRDIGEKAGCGGCMAGLVRTRVSSFKIEDGFTLSEVEAMRDADTLLKHIVPVDEVFLHLPAFFVKKEGEKLLYNGNPISLSLCALDENSSISNWQLYEDLSSNEQMKMEEADTEDLGKKEKSGKDGKQYSSYTVGNRFRVYDNQKNFIGIYQLQEKKMLKPYKLFL
;
A
#
# COMPACT_ATOMS: atom_id res chain seq x y z
N SER A 1 -1.47 13.96 -13.21
CA SER A 1 -0.94 15.29 -13.57
C SER A 1 0.13 15.17 -14.64
N ILE A 2 0.27 16.22 -15.49
CA ILE A 2 1.31 16.33 -16.51
C ILE A 2 1.99 17.70 -16.32
N ILE A 3 3.32 17.71 -16.25
CA ILE A 3 4.12 18.93 -16.10
C ILE A 3 5.14 18.97 -17.23
N ILE A 4 5.04 19.96 -18.11
CA ILE A 4 6.01 20.15 -19.20
C ILE A 4 7.30 20.70 -18.60
N LYS A 5 8.43 20.03 -18.85
CA LYS A 5 9.77 20.43 -18.37
C LYS A 5 10.56 21.17 -19.45
N LYS A 6 10.48 20.73 -20.70
CA LYS A 6 11.21 21.33 -21.82
C LYS A 6 10.46 21.11 -23.14
N ILE A 7 10.45 22.13 -23.98
CA ILE A 7 10.02 22.04 -25.38
C ILE A 7 11.24 22.35 -26.24
N ASP A 8 11.65 21.39 -27.08
CA ASP A 8 12.81 21.48 -27.98
C ASP A 8 12.45 20.67 -29.22
N LEU A 9 11.60 21.27 -30.06
CA LEU A 9 10.97 20.55 -31.18
C LEU A 9 12.03 19.87 -32.08
N PRO A 10 11.78 18.60 -32.47
CA PRO A 10 10.53 17.86 -32.34
C PRO A 10 10.32 17.16 -30.97
N TYR A 11 11.17 17.41 -29.98
CA TYR A 11 11.11 16.75 -28.68
C TYR A 11 10.39 17.62 -27.62
N VAL A 12 9.55 16.96 -26.85
CA VAL A 12 8.91 17.55 -25.66
C VAL A 12 9.19 16.64 -24.46
N THR A 13 9.81 17.19 -23.43
CA THR A 13 10.06 16.48 -22.17
C THR A 13 9.01 16.89 -21.15
N PHE A 14 8.34 15.94 -20.57
CA PHE A 14 7.36 16.16 -19.52
C PHE A 14 7.43 15.10 -18.43
N GLU A 15 7.02 15.49 -17.24
CA GLU A 15 6.83 14.59 -16.10
C GLU A 15 5.36 14.26 -15.97
N VAL A 16 5.04 12.97 -15.71
CA VAL A 16 3.67 12.53 -15.54
C VAL A 16 3.51 11.76 -14.24
N THR A 17 2.50 12.11 -13.46
CA THR A 17 2.02 11.29 -12.35
C THR A 17 0.69 10.67 -12.76
N CYS A 18 0.64 9.34 -12.76
CA CYS A 18 -0.52 8.58 -13.25
C CYS A 18 -0.76 7.35 -12.36
N SER A 19 -1.97 6.81 -12.45
CA SER A 19 -2.38 5.59 -11.75
C SER A 19 -1.75 4.33 -12.39
N LYS A 20 -1.82 3.22 -11.65
CA LYS A 20 -1.45 1.89 -12.17
C LYS A 20 -2.27 1.58 -13.43
N GLY A 21 -1.60 1.03 -14.44
CA GLY A 21 -2.23 0.63 -15.69
C GLY A 21 -2.20 1.70 -16.78
N THR A 22 -1.77 2.93 -16.52
CA THR A 22 -1.61 3.96 -17.53
C THR A 22 -0.44 3.61 -18.47
N TYR A 23 -0.74 3.50 -19.77
CA TYR A 23 0.25 3.24 -20.81
C TYR A 23 0.84 4.55 -21.34
N ILE A 24 2.06 4.88 -20.94
CA ILE A 24 2.71 6.14 -21.33
C ILE A 24 2.90 6.27 -22.85
N ARG A 25 3.12 5.16 -23.57
CA ARG A 25 3.17 5.16 -25.04
C ARG A 25 1.86 5.66 -25.66
N SER A 26 0.72 5.17 -25.13
CA SER A 26 -0.60 5.63 -25.59
C SER A 26 -0.83 7.10 -25.26
N LEU A 27 -0.43 7.53 -24.05
CA LEU A 27 -0.50 8.94 -23.67
C LEU A 27 0.27 9.85 -24.64
N CYS A 28 1.52 9.47 -25.02
CA CYS A 28 2.32 10.23 -25.99
C CYS A 28 1.64 10.32 -27.36
N ARG A 29 1.06 9.20 -27.85
CA ARG A 29 0.29 9.19 -29.10
C ARG A 29 -0.92 10.13 -29.01
N ASP A 30 -1.71 10.01 -27.96
CA ASP A 30 -2.93 10.78 -27.79
C ASP A 30 -2.66 12.30 -27.66
N ILE A 31 -1.53 12.67 -27.01
CA ILE A 31 -1.06 14.07 -26.97
C ILE A 31 -0.71 14.56 -28.37
N GLY A 32 0.05 13.76 -29.14
CA GLY A 32 0.45 14.12 -30.51
C GLY A 32 -0.74 14.23 -31.46
N GLU A 33 -1.74 13.35 -31.34
CA GLU A 33 -2.99 13.42 -32.10
C GLU A 33 -3.77 14.68 -31.79
N LYS A 34 -3.90 15.05 -30.49
CA LYS A 34 -4.56 16.30 -30.07
C LYS A 34 -3.82 17.56 -30.53
N ALA A 35 -2.49 17.49 -30.62
CA ALA A 35 -1.66 18.56 -31.15
C ALA A 35 -1.69 18.66 -32.70
N GLY A 36 -2.32 17.69 -33.39
CA GLY A 36 -2.43 17.67 -34.85
C GLY A 36 -1.15 17.28 -35.58
N CYS A 37 -0.11 16.78 -34.89
CA CYS A 37 1.19 16.46 -35.50
C CYS A 37 1.60 14.98 -35.33
N GLY A 38 0.78 14.17 -34.63
CA GLY A 38 1.17 12.84 -34.22
C GLY A 38 2.24 12.89 -33.10
N GLY A 39 2.51 11.74 -32.47
CA GLY A 39 3.52 11.66 -31.42
C GLY A 39 3.89 10.23 -31.07
N CYS A 40 5.14 10.04 -30.66
CA CYS A 40 5.63 8.78 -30.14
C CYS A 40 6.53 9.00 -28.92
N MET A 41 6.67 7.97 -28.11
CA MET A 41 7.55 8.01 -26.94
C MET A 41 9.00 7.79 -27.37
N ALA A 42 9.85 8.81 -27.22
CA ALA A 42 11.28 8.75 -27.53
C ALA A 42 12.09 8.11 -26.39
N GLY A 43 11.68 8.31 -25.15
CA GLY A 43 12.33 7.74 -23.96
C GLY A 43 11.40 7.77 -22.75
N LEU A 44 11.72 6.96 -21.74
CA LEU A 44 10.97 6.90 -20.48
C LEU A 44 11.91 6.58 -19.34
N VAL A 45 11.84 7.39 -18.29
CA VAL A 45 12.49 7.11 -17.01
C VAL A 45 11.39 7.09 -15.94
N ARG A 46 11.32 6.01 -15.17
CA ARG A 46 10.44 5.92 -14.02
C ARG A 46 11.18 6.47 -12.81
N THR A 47 10.74 7.62 -12.32
CA THR A 47 11.39 8.30 -11.20
C THR A 47 10.86 7.90 -9.84
N ARG A 48 9.60 7.37 -9.76
CA ARG A 48 8.98 6.97 -8.51
C ARG A 48 7.94 5.86 -8.71
N VAL A 49 7.86 4.98 -7.71
CA VAL A 49 6.77 3.99 -7.56
C VAL A 49 6.38 3.95 -6.08
N SER A 50 5.18 4.42 -5.72
CA SER A 50 4.77 4.56 -4.32
C SER A 50 5.78 5.40 -3.52
N SER A 51 6.33 4.87 -2.43
CA SER A 51 7.37 5.50 -1.61
C SER A 51 8.79 5.41 -2.19
N PHE A 52 9.03 4.50 -3.14
CA PHE A 52 10.36 4.28 -3.71
C PHE A 52 10.67 5.31 -4.79
N LYS A 53 11.81 6.01 -4.65
CA LYS A 53 12.32 7.00 -5.60
C LYS A 53 13.58 6.47 -6.28
N ILE A 54 13.83 6.95 -7.50
CA ILE A 54 15.03 6.58 -8.26
C ILE A 54 16.32 7.07 -7.58
N GLU A 55 16.25 8.20 -6.87
CA GLU A 55 17.37 8.78 -6.14
C GLU A 55 17.84 7.91 -4.97
N ASP A 56 16.94 7.09 -4.41
CA ASP A 56 17.23 6.18 -3.30
C ASP A 56 17.70 4.80 -3.80
N GLY A 57 17.76 4.60 -5.12
CA GLY A 57 18.13 3.35 -5.75
C GLY A 57 19.65 3.19 -5.91
N PHE A 58 20.11 1.95 -5.96
CA PHE A 58 21.49 1.59 -6.21
C PHE A 58 21.65 0.96 -7.59
N THR A 59 22.79 1.20 -8.23
CA THR A 59 23.18 0.48 -9.43
C THR A 59 23.59 -0.96 -9.10
N LEU A 60 23.59 -1.84 -10.10
CA LEU A 60 24.04 -3.24 -9.90
C LEU A 60 25.48 -3.30 -9.37
N SER A 61 26.38 -2.45 -9.87
CA SER A 61 27.77 -2.41 -9.41
C SER A 61 27.89 -1.97 -7.95
N GLU A 62 27.05 -1.02 -7.50
CA GLU A 62 27.01 -0.62 -6.09
C GLU A 62 26.48 -1.74 -5.20
N VAL A 63 25.44 -2.47 -5.66
CA VAL A 63 24.90 -3.64 -4.93
C VAL A 63 25.97 -4.74 -4.81
N GLU A 64 26.74 -5.01 -5.86
CA GLU A 64 27.84 -5.96 -5.83
C GLU A 64 28.93 -5.53 -4.83
N ALA A 65 29.34 -4.27 -4.85
CA ALA A 65 30.31 -3.75 -3.89
C ALA A 65 29.81 -3.80 -2.44
N MET A 66 28.55 -3.52 -2.20
CA MET A 66 27.93 -3.65 -0.86
C MET A 66 27.87 -5.09 -0.38
N ARG A 67 27.60 -6.04 -1.28
CA ARG A 67 27.63 -7.47 -0.98
C ARG A 67 29.06 -7.90 -0.56
N ASP A 68 30.06 -7.53 -1.34
CA ASP A 68 31.45 -7.92 -1.13
C ASP A 68 32.04 -7.28 0.14
N ALA A 69 31.51 -6.09 0.52
CA ALA A 69 31.84 -5.40 1.76
C ALA A 69 30.97 -5.84 2.97
N ASP A 70 30.07 -6.83 2.82
CA ASP A 70 29.13 -7.31 3.85
C ASP A 70 28.26 -6.19 4.46
N THR A 71 27.92 -5.17 3.66
CA THR A 71 27.09 -4.03 4.08
C THR A 71 25.69 -4.02 3.46
N LEU A 72 25.41 -4.90 2.51
CA LEU A 72 24.18 -4.93 1.74
C LEU A 72 22.91 -4.98 2.61
N LEU A 73 22.93 -5.77 3.69
CA LEU A 73 21.78 -5.93 4.59
C LEU A 73 21.32 -4.61 5.22
N LYS A 74 22.22 -3.63 5.39
CA LYS A 74 21.89 -2.31 5.95
C LYS A 74 21.04 -1.45 5.00
N HIS A 75 21.02 -1.81 3.72
CA HIS A 75 20.30 -1.10 2.66
C HIS A 75 19.03 -1.82 2.20
N ILE A 76 18.77 -3.00 2.75
CA ILE A 76 17.53 -3.74 2.46
C ILE A 76 16.40 -3.16 3.31
N VAL A 77 15.36 -2.69 2.65
CA VAL A 77 14.12 -2.26 3.31
C VAL A 77 13.33 -3.51 3.73
N PRO A 78 13.05 -3.70 5.02
CA PRO A 78 12.20 -4.79 5.49
C PRO A 78 10.82 -4.76 4.82
N VAL A 79 10.25 -5.94 4.58
CA VAL A 79 8.97 -6.04 3.84
C VAL A 79 7.84 -5.33 4.55
N ASP A 80 7.79 -5.37 5.87
CA ASP A 80 6.77 -4.70 6.69
C ASP A 80 6.86 -3.17 6.65
N GLU A 81 8.06 -2.60 6.42
CA GLU A 81 8.24 -1.16 6.25
C GLU A 81 7.57 -0.62 4.99
N VAL A 82 7.41 -1.44 3.95
CA VAL A 82 6.65 -1.08 2.75
C VAL A 82 5.17 -0.82 3.06
N PHE A 83 4.67 -1.40 4.15
CA PHE A 83 3.27 -1.36 4.57
C PHE A 83 3.05 -0.51 5.84
N LEU A 84 3.95 0.41 6.19
CA LEU A 84 3.83 1.24 7.41
C LEU A 84 2.55 2.09 7.46
N HIS A 85 1.93 2.35 6.30
CA HIS A 85 0.64 3.01 6.22
C HIS A 85 -0.52 2.15 6.77
N LEU A 86 -0.35 0.83 6.91
CA LEU A 86 -1.34 -0.06 7.52
C LEU A 86 -1.09 -0.15 9.03
N PRO A 87 -2.15 -0.15 9.86
CA PRO A 87 -2.02 -0.41 11.29
C PRO A 87 -1.54 -1.83 11.56
N ALA A 88 -0.92 -2.05 12.73
CA ALA A 88 -0.31 -3.31 13.08
C ALA A 88 -1.08 -4.04 14.20
N PHE A 89 -1.21 -5.37 14.06
CA PHE A 89 -1.68 -6.28 15.09
C PHE A 89 -0.59 -7.28 15.47
N PHE A 90 -0.44 -7.50 16.77
CA PHE A 90 0.41 -8.55 17.32
C PHE A 90 -0.47 -9.71 17.81
N VAL A 91 -0.21 -10.91 17.29
CA VAL A 91 -0.97 -12.10 17.67
C VAL A 91 -0.40 -12.68 18.97
N LYS A 92 -1.27 -12.93 19.93
CA LYS A 92 -0.92 -13.57 21.19
C LYS A 92 -0.49 -15.01 20.95
N LYS A 93 0.28 -15.59 21.88
CA LYS A 93 0.84 -16.94 21.79
C LYS A 93 -0.23 -18.01 21.47
N GLU A 94 -1.43 -17.86 22.02
CA GLU A 94 -2.55 -18.77 21.79
C GLU A 94 -3.05 -18.78 20.35
N GLY A 95 -2.80 -17.71 19.60
CA GLY A 95 -3.17 -17.56 18.17
C GLY A 95 -2.10 -18.01 17.18
N GLU A 96 -0.86 -18.25 17.62
CA GLU A 96 0.28 -18.49 16.72
C GLU A 96 0.09 -19.72 15.81
N LYS A 97 -0.48 -20.81 16.33
CA LYS A 97 -0.75 -21.99 15.52
C LYS A 97 -1.69 -21.70 14.36
N LEU A 98 -2.69 -20.85 14.58
CA LEU A 98 -3.59 -20.40 13.51
C LEU A 98 -2.85 -19.49 12.54
N LEU A 99 -2.02 -18.58 13.07
CA LEU A 99 -1.23 -17.62 12.29
C LEU A 99 -0.31 -18.31 11.29
N TYR A 100 0.54 -19.22 11.75
CA TYR A 100 1.51 -19.92 10.91
C TYR A 100 0.89 -20.91 9.92
N ASN A 101 -0.33 -21.41 10.22
CA ASN A 101 -1.08 -22.24 9.28
C ASN A 101 -1.92 -21.41 8.28
N GLY A 102 -1.81 -20.07 8.31
CA GLY A 102 -2.58 -19.19 7.42
C GLY A 102 -4.09 -19.23 7.65
N ASN A 103 -4.52 -19.55 8.86
CA ASN A 103 -5.94 -19.58 9.23
C ASN A 103 -6.45 -18.19 9.64
N PRO A 104 -7.77 -17.94 9.54
CA PRO A 104 -8.37 -16.73 10.12
C PRO A 104 -8.16 -16.67 11.64
N ILE A 105 -7.91 -15.45 12.16
CA ILE A 105 -7.62 -15.20 13.56
C ILE A 105 -8.67 -14.25 14.13
N SER A 106 -9.20 -14.56 15.32
CA SER A 106 -10.09 -13.63 16.02
C SER A 106 -9.32 -12.41 16.55
N LEU A 107 -9.90 -11.22 16.46
CA LEU A 107 -9.33 -10.01 17.07
C LEU A 107 -9.11 -10.15 18.59
N SER A 108 -9.83 -11.04 19.29
CA SER A 108 -9.60 -11.32 20.72
C SER A 108 -8.22 -11.92 21.01
N LEU A 109 -7.63 -12.59 20.01
CA LEU A 109 -6.26 -13.13 20.06
C LEU A 109 -5.20 -12.14 19.60
N CYS A 110 -5.57 -10.89 19.31
CA CYS A 110 -4.66 -9.86 18.84
C CYS A 110 -4.58 -8.71 19.83
N ALA A 111 -3.44 -8.02 19.83
CA ALA A 111 -3.23 -6.71 20.45
C ALA A 111 -2.92 -5.70 19.34
N LEU A 112 -3.56 -4.53 19.39
CA LEU A 112 -3.27 -3.43 18.48
C LEU A 112 -1.97 -2.74 18.94
N ASP A 113 -1.12 -2.35 18.00
CA ASP A 113 0.02 -1.49 18.29
C ASP A 113 -0.47 -0.08 18.61
N GLU A 114 -0.30 0.36 19.86
CA GLU A 114 -0.72 1.69 20.32
C GLU A 114 0.07 2.82 19.64
N ASN A 115 1.25 2.53 19.07
CA ASN A 115 2.07 3.47 18.33
C ASN A 115 1.70 3.55 16.83
N SER A 116 0.87 2.66 16.33
CA SER A 116 0.33 2.76 14.97
C SER A 116 -0.74 3.85 14.93
N SER A 117 -0.32 5.09 14.68
CA SER A 117 -1.21 6.25 14.70
C SER A 117 -2.32 6.13 13.67
N ILE A 118 -3.57 6.22 14.13
CA ILE A 118 -4.81 6.33 13.34
C ILE A 118 -4.71 7.45 12.29
N SER A 119 -3.87 8.48 12.53
CA SER A 119 -3.66 9.62 11.64
C SER A 119 -3.05 9.26 10.27
N ASN A 120 -2.21 8.24 10.19
CA ASN A 120 -1.61 7.82 8.91
C ASN A 120 -2.61 7.04 8.03
N TRP A 121 -3.62 6.43 8.64
CA TRP A 121 -4.61 5.64 7.92
C TRP A 121 -5.66 6.52 7.23
N GLN A 122 -6.13 7.58 7.89
CA GLN A 122 -7.06 8.55 7.31
C GLN A 122 -6.46 9.26 6.09
N LEU A 123 -5.18 9.62 6.13
CA LEU A 123 -4.47 10.20 4.99
C LEU A 123 -4.38 9.24 3.78
N TYR A 124 -4.31 7.93 4.02
CA TYR A 124 -4.25 6.95 2.94
C TYR A 124 -5.63 6.64 2.34
N GLU A 125 -6.70 6.62 3.13
CA GLU A 125 -8.07 6.54 2.60
C GLU A 125 -8.42 7.75 1.75
N ASP A 126 -8.06 8.96 2.17
CA ASP A 126 -8.27 10.19 1.41
C ASP A 126 -7.51 10.20 0.07
N LEU A 127 -6.34 9.58 0.02
CA LEU A 127 -5.57 9.43 -1.22
C LEU A 127 -6.11 8.31 -2.13
N SER A 128 -6.62 7.22 -1.56
CA SER A 128 -7.16 6.08 -2.32
C SER A 128 -8.62 6.29 -2.74
N SER A 129 -9.42 6.99 -1.96
CA SER A 129 -10.82 7.31 -2.28
C SER A 129 -10.94 8.33 -3.40
N ASN A 130 -9.98 9.23 -3.57
CA ASN A 130 -9.90 10.09 -4.75
C ASN A 130 -9.64 9.33 -6.07
N GLU A 131 -9.12 8.10 -6.01
CA GLU A 131 -8.96 7.23 -7.19
C GLU A 131 -10.18 6.32 -7.46
N GLN A 132 -10.98 5.99 -6.43
CA GLN A 132 -12.14 5.11 -6.54
C GLN A 132 -13.49 5.82 -6.74
N MET A 133 -13.61 7.13 -6.49
CA MET A 133 -14.87 7.86 -6.61
C MET A 133 -15.36 8.12 -8.06
N LYS A 134 -14.84 7.40 -9.05
CA LYS A 134 -15.37 7.44 -10.43
C LYS A 134 -16.02 6.16 -10.92
N MET A 135 -16.18 5.15 -10.07
CA MET A 135 -16.92 3.94 -10.42
C MET A 135 -17.75 3.50 -9.21
N GLU A 136 -19.06 3.57 -9.39
CA GLU A 136 -20.14 3.09 -8.51
C GLU A 136 -20.88 4.16 -7.69
N GLU A 137 -21.68 4.95 -8.38
CA GLU A 137 -23.00 5.35 -7.87
C GLU A 137 -23.97 4.22 -8.22
N ALA A 138 -24.32 3.37 -7.26
CA ALA A 138 -25.61 2.65 -7.21
C ALA A 138 -25.78 1.95 -5.85
N ASP A 139 -26.84 2.37 -5.16
CA ASP A 139 -27.67 1.61 -4.22
C ASP A 139 -27.06 1.00 -2.95
N THR A 140 -27.38 1.58 -1.80
CA THR A 140 -28.35 1.01 -0.85
C THR A 140 -28.44 1.80 0.44
N GLU A 141 -29.68 2.17 0.73
CA GLU A 141 -30.15 2.65 2.04
C GLU A 141 -30.22 1.50 3.06
N ASP A 142 -30.04 1.91 4.32
CA ASP A 142 -30.73 1.44 5.52
C ASP A 142 -30.10 0.41 6.45
N LEU A 143 -30.21 0.79 7.70
CA LEU A 143 -30.40 0.11 8.97
C LEU A 143 -29.28 0.22 10.03
N GLY A 144 -29.52 1.20 10.90
CA GLY A 144 -28.87 1.26 12.19
C GLY A 144 -29.38 0.19 13.17
N LYS A 145 -28.44 -0.39 13.93
CA LYS A 145 -28.69 -0.91 15.30
C LYS A 145 -27.45 -0.77 16.15
N LYS A 146 -27.59 0.04 17.22
CA LYS A 146 -26.59 0.15 18.29
C LYS A 146 -26.64 -1.08 19.17
N GLU A 147 -25.56 -1.84 19.26
CA GLU A 147 -25.37 -2.82 20.34
C GLU A 147 -24.32 -2.33 21.34
N LYS A 148 -24.63 -2.52 22.62
CA LYS A 148 -23.81 -2.13 23.76
C LYS A 148 -22.63 -3.10 23.90
N SER A 149 -21.40 -2.57 23.90
CA SER A 149 -20.16 -3.34 23.98
C SER A 149 -19.56 -3.29 25.40
N GLY A 150 -18.99 -4.44 25.82
CA GLY A 150 -18.16 -4.56 27.02
C GLY A 150 -16.83 -3.79 26.89
N LYS A 151 -16.07 -3.70 27.99
CA LYS A 151 -14.89 -2.86 28.15
C LYS A 151 -13.76 -3.07 27.10
N ASP A 152 -13.72 -4.21 26.41
CA ASP A 152 -12.74 -4.52 25.36
C ASP A 152 -13.15 -4.04 23.96
N GLY A 153 -14.37 -3.49 23.80
CA GLY A 153 -14.93 -3.11 22.51
C GLY A 153 -14.52 -1.73 21.98
N LYS A 154 -13.88 -0.88 22.79
CA LYS A 154 -13.58 0.51 22.40
C LYS A 154 -12.37 0.64 21.45
N GLN A 155 -11.42 -0.29 21.48
CA GLN A 155 -10.15 -0.19 20.73
C GLN A 155 -10.29 -0.52 19.23
N TYR A 156 -11.34 -1.25 18.84
CA TYR A 156 -11.52 -1.73 17.45
C TYR A 156 -12.74 -1.13 16.75
N SER A 157 -13.45 -0.20 17.38
CA SER A 157 -14.71 0.37 16.86
C SER A 157 -14.57 1.25 15.63
N SER A 158 -13.35 1.66 15.30
CA SER A 158 -13.04 2.51 14.12
C SER A 158 -12.72 1.70 12.85
N TYR A 159 -12.53 0.38 12.94
CA TYR A 159 -12.18 -0.44 11.78
C TYR A 159 -13.40 -1.12 11.18
N THR A 160 -13.48 -1.09 9.86
CA THR A 160 -14.57 -1.69 9.07
C THR A 160 -14.13 -2.95 8.36
N VAL A 161 -15.09 -3.79 7.98
CA VAL A 161 -14.83 -4.96 7.12
C VAL A 161 -14.14 -4.51 5.84
N GLY A 162 -13.09 -5.23 5.43
CA GLY A 162 -12.27 -4.86 4.29
C GLY A 162 -10.96 -4.17 4.65
N ASN A 163 -10.87 -3.53 5.82
CA ASN A 163 -9.62 -2.89 6.26
C ASN A 163 -8.49 -3.91 6.37
N ARG A 164 -7.27 -3.48 6.02
CA ARG A 164 -6.06 -4.30 6.02
C ARG A 164 -5.13 -3.90 7.13
N PHE A 165 -4.36 -4.88 7.62
CA PHE A 165 -3.48 -4.74 8.77
C PHE A 165 -2.19 -5.52 8.55
N ARG A 166 -1.08 -4.97 9.03
CA ARG A 166 0.16 -5.73 9.22
C ARG A 166 -0.04 -6.64 10.42
N VAL A 167 0.33 -7.91 10.29
CA VAL A 167 0.19 -8.88 11.38
C VAL A 167 1.56 -9.48 11.70
N TYR A 168 1.86 -9.48 12.98
CA TYR A 168 3.09 -9.98 13.59
C TYR A 168 2.77 -11.09 14.58
N ASP A 169 3.72 -11.98 14.81
CA ASP A 169 3.66 -12.93 15.91
C ASP A 169 3.96 -12.26 17.27
N ASN A 170 4.00 -13.05 18.35
CA ASN A 170 4.31 -12.56 19.70
C ASN A 170 5.80 -12.17 19.86
N GLN A 171 6.68 -12.59 18.95
CA GLN A 171 8.10 -12.26 18.90
C GLN A 171 8.39 -11.04 18.00
N LYS A 172 7.34 -10.41 17.46
CA LYS A 172 7.38 -9.28 16.52
C LYS A 172 7.94 -9.62 15.15
N ASN A 173 7.92 -10.89 14.72
CA ASN A 173 8.20 -11.25 13.35
C ASN A 173 7.00 -10.91 12.48
N PHE A 174 7.26 -10.25 11.35
CA PHE A 174 6.21 -9.91 10.38
C PHE A 174 5.76 -11.16 9.63
N ILE A 175 4.47 -11.46 9.70
CA ILE A 175 3.87 -12.64 9.09
C ILE A 175 3.15 -12.31 7.79
N GLY A 176 2.51 -11.14 7.73
CA GLY A 176 1.79 -10.77 6.53
C GLY A 176 0.76 -9.66 6.69
N ILE A 177 -0.01 -9.50 5.64
CA ILE A 177 -1.15 -8.60 5.60
C ILE A 177 -2.42 -9.43 5.77
N TYR A 178 -3.27 -9.01 6.67
CA TYR A 178 -4.58 -9.61 6.95
C TYR A 178 -5.67 -8.59 6.70
N GLN A 179 -6.85 -9.08 6.34
CA GLN A 179 -8.02 -8.26 6.09
C GLN A 179 -9.10 -8.57 7.12
N LEU A 180 -9.71 -7.52 7.67
CA LEU A 180 -10.83 -7.66 8.60
C LEU A 180 -12.07 -8.18 7.85
N GLN A 181 -12.66 -9.24 8.37
CA GLN A 181 -13.90 -9.84 7.90
C GLN A 181 -15.00 -9.65 8.95
N GLU A 182 -16.20 -10.07 8.61
CA GLU A 182 -17.31 -10.16 9.57
C GLU A 182 -16.92 -10.95 10.83
N LYS A 183 -17.70 -10.78 11.91
CA LYS A 183 -17.48 -11.44 13.21
C LYS A 183 -16.11 -11.16 13.83
N LYS A 184 -15.48 -10.01 13.52
CA LYS A 184 -14.17 -9.62 14.06
C LYS A 184 -13.07 -10.65 13.81
N MET A 185 -13.06 -11.23 12.61
CA MET A 185 -12.03 -12.17 12.15
C MET A 185 -11.05 -11.48 11.20
N LEU A 186 -9.77 -11.70 11.40
CA LEU A 186 -8.69 -11.34 10.46
C LEU A 186 -8.40 -12.54 9.57
N LYS A 187 -8.58 -12.39 8.25
CA LYS A 187 -8.27 -13.41 7.25
C LYS A 187 -6.97 -13.04 6.51
N PRO A 188 -6.06 -13.99 6.27
CA PRO A 188 -4.86 -13.73 5.47
C PRO A 188 -5.21 -13.15 4.10
N TYR A 189 -4.59 -12.01 3.76
CA TYR A 189 -4.65 -11.41 2.43
C TYR A 189 -3.37 -11.71 1.65
N LYS A 190 -2.21 -11.57 2.29
CA LYS A 190 -0.89 -11.89 1.73
C LYS A 190 0.04 -12.33 2.85
N LEU A 191 0.60 -13.52 2.75
CA LEU A 191 1.59 -14.07 3.69
C LEU A 191 3.02 -13.88 3.15
N PHE A 192 3.97 -13.70 4.07
CA PHE A 192 5.40 -13.53 3.84
C PHE A 192 6.24 -14.49 4.71
N LEU A 193 5.69 -15.67 5.00
CA LEU A 193 6.35 -16.77 5.75
C LEU A 193 7.53 -17.35 4.99
#